data_bab9195c48108b7862853252100aed04
#
_entry.id   bab9195c48108b7862853252100aed04
#
_cell.length_a   1.000
_cell.length_b   1.000
_cell.length_c   1.000
_cell.angle_alpha   90.00
_cell.angle_beta   90.00
_cell.angle_gamma   90.00
#
_symmetry.space_group_name_H-M   'P 1'
#
loop_
_entity.id
_entity.type
_entity.pdbx_description
1 polymer ?
#
loop_
_entity_poly.entity_id
_entity_poly.type
_entity_poly.pdbx_seq_one_letter_code
_entity_poly.pdbx_strand_id
1 'polypeptide(L)'
;SGFTNQTKCQRLTDEAINQIVNGDNVLAAYCRNTGGSALLDFGLYIENKTYTDAEPAILKQKDVQATRTQFVFQCGDVELQIDFISSSLSEKWDMTGWPIGFLSYQIRTEREKEHTVKILFDVDTEWMFGKREVNSWVEQGWRFTKSDSLYLAMRTDETRFSYEDNHIILSQKLCSGKEDRGVLLIGYKEGQTLQYGGESLSPLWKKNRTGEIKELMKSVGDRWQELKEECDKQDCQWSARAFQVGGETFAGQMLPSYRNFISSHRFVLSSENKIFCFGDTLGNIREAYESFSTLLYFNRIDWMKSLLDPIFEYCEDNHWVKRYPPYDIGLYPIINKQVKLDD
;
A
#
# COMPACT_ATOMS: atom_id res chain seq x y z
N SER A 1 22.74 -23.16 6.05
CA SER A 1 23.13 -22.05 5.17
C SER A 1 22.59 -22.36 3.77
N GLY A 2 21.67 -21.58 3.30
CA GLY A 2 21.10 -21.66 1.97
C GLY A 2 20.65 -20.27 1.54
N PHE A 3 20.69 -19.99 0.25
CA PHE A 3 20.07 -18.80 -0.28
C PHE A 3 18.57 -18.85 0.01
N THR A 4 18.04 -17.84 0.65
CA THR A 4 16.61 -17.66 0.81
C THR A 4 16.26 -16.22 0.48
N ASN A 5 15.35 -16.06 -0.46
CA ASN A 5 14.74 -14.76 -0.79
C ASN A 5 13.60 -14.42 0.19
N GLN A 6 13.51 -15.09 1.33
CA GLN A 6 12.48 -14.88 2.32
C GLN A 6 13.11 -14.39 3.62
N THR A 7 12.58 -13.30 4.15
CA THR A 7 12.87 -12.86 5.52
C THR A 7 12.38 -13.93 6.48
N LYS A 8 13.29 -14.47 7.28
CA LYS A 8 12.97 -15.44 8.33
C LYS A 8 13.08 -14.74 9.67
N CYS A 9 11.96 -14.61 10.36
CA CYS A 9 11.96 -14.25 11.77
C CYS A 9 12.37 -15.47 12.60
N GLN A 10 13.36 -15.32 13.46
CA GLN A 10 13.80 -16.37 14.38
C GLN A 10 13.86 -15.77 15.78
N ARG A 11 13.20 -16.45 16.73
CA ARG A 11 13.29 -16.05 18.14
C ARG A 11 14.74 -16.16 18.61
N LEU A 12 15.23 -15.16 19.32
CA LEU A 12 16.50 -15.21 19.99
C LEU A 12 16.49 -16.28 21.08
N THR A 13 17.65 -16.89 21.32
CA THR A 13 17.82 -17.80 22.46
C THR A 13 17.74 -17.01 23.77
N ASP A 14 17.35 -17.67 24.85
CA ASP A 14 17.26 -17.03 26.17
C ASP A 14 18.63 -16.47 26.62
N GLU A 15 19.74 -17.14 26.22
CA GLU A 15 21.09 -16.62 26.48
C GLU A 15 21.34 -15.28 25.73
N ALA A 16 20.90 -15.16 24.47
CA ALA A 16 21.05 -13.93 23.71
C ALA A 16 20.14 -12.80 24.26
N ILE A 17 18.93 -13.15 24.68
CA ILE A 17 18.00 -12.19 25.30
C ILE A 17 18.58 -11.64 26.61
N ASN A 18 19.21 -12.50 27.42
CA ASN A 18 19.83 -12.09 28.70
C ASN A 18 21.08 -11.19 28.54
N GLN A 19 21.63 -11.09 27.33
CA GLN A 19 22.74 -10.19 27.02
C GLN A 19 22.27 -8.79 26.59
N ILE A 20 21.00 -8.61 26.30
CA ILE A 20 20.45 -7.31 25.92
C ILE A 20 20.37 -6.44 27.17
N VAL A 21 20.96 -5.25 27.11
CA VAL A 21 20.98 -4.29 28.21
C VAL A 21 20.12 -3.07 27.89
N ASN A 22 19.71 -2.36 28.94
CA ASN A 22 19.02 -1.08 28.77
C ASN A 22 20.05 -0.03 28.32
N GLY A 23 19.91 0.48 27.10
CA GLY A 23 20.88 1.40 26.46
C GLY A 23 21.40 0.82 25.15
N ASP A 24 22.65 1.13 24.81
CA ASP A 24 23.25 0.74 23.54
C ASP A 24 23.54 -0.77 23.46
N ASN A 25 23.02 -1.41 22.44
CA ASN A 25 23.27 -2.80 22.10
C ASN A 25 23.85 -2.88 20.69
N VAL A 26 24.76 -3.83 20.46
CA VAL A 26 25.36 -4.06 19.16
C VAL A 26 24.86 -5.38 18.59
N LEU A 27 24.17 -5.34 17.45
CA LEU A 27 23.81 -6.51 16.67
C LEU A 27 24.78 -6.65 15.51
N ALA A 28 25.48 -7.77 15.42
CA ALA A 28 26.41 -8.05 14.35
C ALA A 28 25.89 -9.21 13.49
N ALA A 29 25.87 -9.03 12.18
CA ALA A 29 25.52 -10.05 11.22
C ALA A 29 26.65 -10.23 10.20
N TYR A 30 26.88 -11.48 9.78
CA TYR A 30 27.91 -11.81 8.83
C TYR A 30 27.30 -12.51 7.60
N CYS A 31 27.58 -11.96 6.43
CA CYS A 31 27.22 -12.56 5.15
C CYS A 31 28.49 -12.85 4.34
N ARG A 32 28.70 -14.12 4.00
CA ARG A 32 29.76 -14.50 3.08
C ARG A 32 29.20 -14.64 1.67
N ASN A 33 29.56 -13.71 0.80
CA ASN A 33 29.25 -13.82 -0.62
C ASN A 33 30.34 -14.65 -1.32
N THR A 34 29.93 -15.71 -2.04
CA THR A 34 30.82 -16.57 -2.82
C THR A 34 30.68 -16.35 -4.32
N GLY A 35 29.84 -15.43 -4.74
CA GLY A 35 29.61 -15.01 -6.15
C GLY A 35 28.22 -14.41 -6.35
N GLY A 36 28.08 -13.51 -7.30
CA GLY A 36 26.82 -12.80 -7.60
C GLY A 36 26.48 -11.68 -6.62
N SER A 37 25.26 -11.14 -6.73
CA SER A 37 24.76 -10.11 -5.81
C SER A 37 24.40 -10.73 -4.47
N ALA A 38 24.74 -10.04 -3.37
CA ALA A 38 24.34 -10.41 -2.04
C ALA A 38 23.70 -9.22 -1.32
N LEU A 39 22.58 -9.47 -0.67
CA LEU A 39 21.90 -8.55 0.23
C LEU A 39 21.83 -9.19 1.61
N LEU A 40 22.18 -8.43 2.63
CA LEU A 40 21.95 -8.78 4.01
C LEU A 40 21.04 -7.75 4.63
N ASP A 41 19.83 -8.17 4.97
CA ASP A 41 18.87 -7.37 5.71
C ASP A 41 18.55 -8.09 7.03
N PHE A 42 18.63 -7.37 8.12
CA PHE A 42 18.32 -7.90 9.44
C PHE A 42 17.85 -6.80 10.38
N GLY A 43 16.97 -7.17 11.29
CA GLY A 43 16.46 -6.30 12.33
C GLY A 43 16.15 -7.08 13.59
N LEU A 44 16.16 -6.39 14.73
CA LEU A 44 15.70 -6.93 16.00
C LEU A 44 14.28 -6.41 16.23
N TYR A 45 13.34 -7.33 16.41
CA TYR A 45 11.95 -7.01 16.74
C TYR A 45 11.71 -7.39 18.19
N ILE A 46 11.14 -6.48 18.95
CA ILE A 46 10.66 -6.73 20.32
C ILE A 46 9.13 -6.83 20.23
N GLU A 47 8.59 -7.99 20.55
CA GLU A 47 7.16 -8.10 20.76
C GLU A 47 6.79 -7.31 22.04
N ASN A 48 6.13 -6.17 21.85
CA ASN A 48 5.65 -5.40 22.99
C ASN A 48 4.43 -6.11 23.57
N LYS A 49 4.57 -6.60 24.82
CA LYS A 49 3.56 -7.41 25.51
C LYS A 49 2.30 -6.64 25.96
N THR A 50 1.99 -5.50 25.36
CA THR A 50 0.87 -4.64 25.80
C THR A 50 -0.50 -5.34 25.72
N TYR A 51 -0.61 -6.47 25.01
CA TYR A 51 -1.85 -7.25 24.83
C TYR A 51 -1.69 -8.71 25.25
N THR A 52 -0.87 -9.01 26.24
CA THR A 52 -0.52 -10.39 26.65
C THR A 52 -1.68 -11.26 27.10
N ASP A 53 -2.82 -10.67 27.46
CA ASP A 53 -4.01 -11.39 27.92
C ASP A 53 -5.06 -11.61 26.80
N ALA A 54 -4.77 -11.18 25.57
CA ALA A 54 -5.67 -11.40 24.45
C ALA A 54 -5.45 -12.79 23.84
N GLU A 55 -6.51 -13.56 23.70
CA GLU A 55 -6.47 -14.81 22.97
C GLU A 55 -6.29 -14.55 21.47
N PRO A 56 -5.39 -15.27 20.78
CA PRO A 56 -5.20 -15.13 19.34
C PRO A 56 -6.48 -15.48 18.59
N ALA A 57 -6.88 -14.62 17.65
CA ALA A 57 -7.99 -14.92 16.75
C ALA A 57 -7.59 -16.05 15.77
N ILE A 58 -8.55 -16.91 15.42
CA ILE A 58 -8.34 -18.00 14.48
C ILE A 58 -8.62 -17.52 13.06
N LEU A 59 -7.62 -17.51 12.19
CA LEU A 59 -7.81 -17.20 10.78
C LEU A 59 -8.60 -18.33 10.09
N LYS A 60 -9.82 -18.04 9.63
CA LYS A 60 -10.69 -18.96 8.90
C LYS A 60 -10.51 -18.91 7.40
N GLN A 61 -10.35 -17.71 6.87
CA GLN A 61 -10.27 -17.49 5.42
C GLN A 61 -9.34 -16.33 5.09
N LYS A 62 -8.59 -16.49 4.01
CA LYS A 62 -7.84 -15.44 3.33
C LYS A 62 -8.16 -15.48 1.86
N ASP A 63 -8.56 -14.34 1.29
CA ASP A 63 -8.81 -14.16 -0.14
C ASP A 63 -8.02 -12.96 -0.66
N VAL A 64 -7.28 -13.14 -1.76
CA VAL A 64 -6.43 -12.12 -2.36
C VAL A 64 -6.91 -11.86 -3.78
N GLN A 65 -7.44 -10.66 -4.00
CA GLN A 65 -7.95 -10.20 -5.27
C GLN A 65 -7.10 -9.03 -5.81
N ALA A 66 -7.46 -8.50 -6.98
CA ALA A 66 -6.72 -7.40 -7.59
C ALA A 66 -6.83 -6.09 -6.80
N THR A 67 -8.00 -5.78 -6.25
CA THR A 67 -8.22 -4.53 -5.49
C THR A 67 -8.34 -4.76 -3.98
N ARG A 68 -8.54 -6.00 -3.53
CA ARG A 68 -8.86 -6.35 -2.16
C ARG A 68 -8.03 -7.53 -1.62
N THR A 69 -7.65 -7.47 -0.34
CA THR A 69 -7.29 -8.66 0.45
C THR A 69 -8.27 -8.77 1.62
N GLN A 70 -8.98 -9.87 1.69
CA GLN A 70 -9.91 -10.18 2.77
C GLN A 70 -9.31 -11.20 3.74
N PHE A 71 -9.54 -10.96 5.01
CA PHE A 71 -9.30 -11.92 6.08
C PHE A 71 -10.58 -12.10 6.88
N VAL A 72 -10.87 -13.34 7.24
CA VAL A 72 -11.96 -13.69 8.15
C VAL A 72 -11.40 -14.41 9.36
N PHE A 73 -11.63 -13.85 10.53
CA PHE A 73 -11.16 -14.36 11.81
C PHE A 73 -12.32 -14.79 12.69
N GLN A 74 -12.13 -15.84 13.45
CA GLN A 74 -12.99 -16.21 14.57
C GLN A 74 -12.41 -15.70 15.88
N CYS A 75 -13.16 -14.91 16.61
CA CYS A 75 -12.82 -14.31 17.89
C CYS A 75 -13.89 -14.72 18.91
N GLY A 76 -13.75 -15.91 19.53
CA GLY A 76 -14.81 -16.49 20.36
C GLY A 76 -16.10 -16.71 19.56
N ASP A 77 -17.23 -16.13 20.01
CA ASP A 77 -18.54 -16.21 19.35
C ASP A 77 -18.71 -15.17 18.22
N VAL A 78 -17.68 -14.35 17.94
CA VAL A 78 -17.73 -13.27 16.94
C VAL A 78 -16.83 -13.62 15.77
N GLU A 79 -17.35 -13.52 14.56
CA GLU A 79 -16.58 -13.52 13.33
C GLU A 79 -16.22 -12.08 12.96
N LEU A 80 -14.93 -11.81 12.72
CA LEU A 80 -14.42 -10.53 12.26
C LEU A 80 -13.93 -10.67 10.82
N GLN A 81 -14.56 -9.97 9.90
CA GLN A 81 -14.08 -9.81 8.54
C GLN A 81 -13.32 -8.49 8.42
N ILE A 82 -12.14 -8.53 7.82
CA ILE A 82 -11.31 -7.36 7.52
C ILE A 82 -10.97 -7.38 6.03
N ASP A 83 -11.22 -6.26 5.34
CA ASP A 83 -10.89 -6.08 3.93
C ASP A 83 -9.91 -4.90 3.79
N PHE A 84 -8.71 -5.17 3.29
CA PHE A 84 -7.77 -4.14 2.85
C PHE A 84 -8.06 -3.82 1.39
N ILE A 85 -8.45 -2.59 1.09
CA ILE A 85 -8.93 -2.19 -0.22
C ILE A 85 -8.12 -1.02 -0.75
N SER A 86 -7.66 -1.17 -2.01
CA SER A 86 -7.15 -0.09 -2.83
C SER A 86 -8.16 0.18 -3.93
N SER A 87 -8.80 1.34 -3.91
CA SER A 87 -9.87 1.70 -4.84
C SER A 87 -9.38 2.09 -6.25
N SER A 88 -8.23 1.58 -6.67
CA SER A 88 -7.67 1.81 -8.01
C SER A 88 -8.43 0.99 -9.05
N LEU A 89 -9.61 1.49 -9.46
CA LEU A 89 -10.43 0.88 -10.47
C LEU A 89 -9.87 1.16 -11.87
N SER A 90 -9.69 0.11 -12.68
CA SER A 90 -9.00 0.24 -13.97
C SER A 90 -9.73 1.13 -14.97
N GLU A 91 -11.04 1.20 -14.90
CA GLU A 91 -11.85 1.96 -15.84
C GLU A 91 -11.99 3.44 -15.48
N LYS A 92 -11.55 3.84 -14.27
CA LYS A 92 -11.71 5.20 -13.74
C LYS A 92 -10.36 5.87 -13.56
N TRP A 93 -9.90 6.59 -14.58
CA TRP A 93 -8.65 7.35 -14.54
C TRP A 93 -8.56 8.34 -13.37
N ASP A 94 -9.66 8.93 -12.97
CA ASP A 94 -9.74 9.87 -11.86
C ASP A 94 -9.48 9.22 -10.50
N MET A 95 -9.59 7.89 -10.41
CA MET A 95 -9.27 7.10 -9.21
C MET A 95 -7.90 6.45 -9.29
N THR A 96 -7.29 6.40 -10.48
CA THR A 96 -5.96 5.85 -10.67
C THR A 96 -4.92 6.70 -9.97
N GLY A 97 -4.07 6.06 -9.18
CA GLY A 97 -3.04 6.77 -8.43
C GLY A 97 -3.56 7.55 -7.22
N TRP A 98 -4.79 7.29 -6.74
CA TRP A 98 -5.20 7.83 -5.45
C TRP A 98 -4.28 7.30 -4.34
N PRO A 99 -3.66 8.20 -3.57
CA PRO A 99 -2.78 7.80 -2.48
C PRO A 99 -3.59 7.44 -1.23
N ILE A 100 -4.70 6.73 -1.41
CA ILE A 100 -5.63 6.36 -0.35
C ILE A 100 -6.04 4.90 -0.52
N GLY A 101 -5.83 4.14 0.54
CA GLY A 101 -6.47 2.85 0.75
C GLY A 101 -7.39 2.92 1.95
N PHE A 102 -8.21 1.94 2.13
CA PHE A 102 -9.02 1.82 3.32
C PHE A 102 -9.13 0.37 3.79
N LEU A 103 -9.28 0.24 5.09
CA LEU A 103 -9.51 -1.02 5.77
C LEU A 103 -10.96 -1.00 6.24
N SER A 104 -11.82 -1.78 5.59
CA SER A 104 -13.18 -2.00 6.09
C SER A 104 -13.21 -3.21 7.01
N TYR A 105 -14.04 -3.16 8.02
CA TYR A 105 -14.22 -4.25 8.95
C TYR A 105 -15.68 -4.44 9.29
N GLN A 106 -16.07 -5.69 9.50
CA GLN A 106 -17.42 -6.08 9.87
C GLN A 106 -17.38 -7.21 10.88
N ILE A 107 -18.26 -7.14 11.88
CA ILE A 107 -18.48 -8.22 12.82
C ILE A 107 -19.78 -8.95 12.49
N ARG A 108 -19.77 -10.27 12.69
CA ARG A 108 -20.95 -11.14 12.60
C ARG A 108 -21.00 -12.04 13.84
N THR A 109 -22.18 -12.41 14.23
CA THR A 109 -22.40 -13.35 15.35
C THR A 109 -23.23 -14.52 14.87
N GLU A 110 -22.89 -15.73 15.28
CA GLU A 110 -23.60 -16.96 14.88
C GLU A 110 -24.98 -17.08 15.57
N ARG A 111 -25.23 -16.30 16.62
CA ARG A 111 -26.45 -16.34 17.39
C ARG A 111 -27.08 -14.96 17.46
N GLU A 112 -28.43 -14.92 17.60
CA GLU A 112 -29.22 -13.68 17.77
C GLU A 112 -28.87 -12.84 19.04
N LYS A 113 -27.74 -13.12 19.67
CA LYS A 113 -27.24 -12.35 20.80
C LYS A 113 -26.56 -11.10 20.33
N GLU A 114 -27.01 -9.96 20.82
CA GLU A 114 -26.29 -8.70 20.65
C GLU A 114 -24.93 -8.78 21.38
N HIS A 115 -23.85 -8.59 20.63
CA HIS A 115 -22.50 -8.46 21.18
C HIS A 115 -21.99 -7.05 20.94
N THR A 116 -21.45 -6.46 22.00
CA THR A 116 -20.68 -5.21 21.88
C THR A 116 -19.21 -5.56 21.78
N VAL A 117 -18.59 -5.19 20.67
CA VAL A 117 -17.18 -5.45 20.36
C VAL A 117 -16.42 -4.14 20.29
N LYS A 118 -15.26 -4.09 20.91
CA LYS A 118 -14.32 -2.99 20.72
C LYS A 118 -13.24 -3.42 19.73
N ILE A 119 -13.19 -2.77 18.57
CA ILE A 119 -12.07 -2.91 17.63
C ILE A 119 -11.03 -1.87 17.99
N LEU A 120 -9.78 -2.30 17.99
CA LEU A 120 -8.64 -1.46 18.30
C LEU A 120 -7.61 -1.61 17.17
N PHE A 121 -7.18 -0.48 16.61
CA PHE A 121 -6.09 -0.36 15.67
C PHE A 121 -4.91 0.26 16.38
N ASP A 122 -3.83 -0.48 16.43
CA ASP A 122 -2.55 -0.04 16.97
C ASP A 122 -1.59 0.13 15.80
N VAL A 123 -1.15 1.36 15.58
CA VAL A 123 -0.28 1.73 14.46
C VAL A 123 1.01 2.31 15.02
N ASP A 124 2.09 1.56 14.85
CA ASP A 124 3.43 2.01 15.21
C ASP A 124 3.88 3.14 14.27
N THR A 125 4.25 4.27 14.83
CA THR A 125 4.72 5.43 14.05
C THR A 125 6.13 5.26 13.51
N GLU A 126 6.93 4.32 14.02
CA GLU A 126 8.24 3.99 13.46
C GLU A 126 8.11 3.35 12.08
N TRP A 127 7.00 2.65 11.82
CA TRP A 127 6.63 2.17 10.49
C TRP A 127 6.62 3.28 9.43
N MET A 128 6.54 4.53 9.84
CA MET A 128 6.43 5.73 9.02
C MET A 128 7.75 6.50 8.86
N PHE A 129 8.89 5.86 9.10
CA PHE A 129 10.23 6.46 8.94
C PHE A 129 10.64 7.52 9.97
N GLY A 130 10.81 7.13 11.23
CA GLY A 130 11.49 7.90 12.28
C GLY A 130 10.60 8.65 13.27
N LYS A 131 11.19 9.24 14.31
CA LYS A 131 10.48 9.99 15.38
C LYS A 131 9.69 11.16 14.79
N ARG A 132 8.38 11.20 15.03
CA ARG A 132 7.53 12.19 14.38
C ARG A 132 6.44 12.70 15.30
N GLU A 133 6.11 13.95 15.12
CA GLU A 133 4.95 14.52 15.78
C GLU A 133 3.67 13.93 15.24
N VAL A 134 2.79 13.53 16.12
CA VAL A 134 1.45 13.06 15.80
C VAL A 134 0.46 14.18 16.10
N ASN A 135 -0.27 14.60 15.08
CA ASN A 135 -1.33 15.58 15.20
C ASN A 135 -2.67 14.90 14.96
N SER A 136 -3.64 15.12 15.87
CA SER A 136 -5.00 14.61 15.71
C SER A 136 -6.01 15.73 15.88
N TRP A 137 -7.02 15.77 14.99
CA TRP A 137 -8.10 16.74 15.02
C TRP A 137 -9.41 16.12 14.52
N VAL A 138 -10.51 16.79 14.78
CA VAL A 138 -11.84 16.39 14.30
C VAL A 138 -12.34 17.43 13.31
N GLU A 139 -12.77 16.96 12.15
CA GLU A 139 -13.32 17.82 11.09
C GLU A 139 -14.50 17.11 10.40
N GLN A 140 -15.65 17.73 10.39
CA GLN A 140 -16.85 17.27 9.68
C GLN A 140 -17.25 15.81 9.94
N GLY A 141 -17.19 15.37 11.20
CA GLY A 141 -17.56 14.01 11.59
C GLY A 141 -16.48 12.95 11.38
N TRP A 142 -15.27 13.37 11.00
CA TRP A 142 -14.10 12.51 10.88
C TRP A 142 -13.01 12.92 11.86
N ARG A 143 -12.39 11.96 12.51
CA ARG A 143 -11.14 12.14 13.24
C ARG A 143 -10.01 11.82 12.31
N PHE A 144 -9.20 12.82 12.04
CA PHE A 144 -7.95 12.68 11.32
C PHE A 144 -6.79 12.57 12.30
N THR A 145 -5.82 11.77 11.94
CA THR A 145 -4.54 11.68 12.64
C THR A 145 -3.46 11.71 11.58
N LYS A 146 -2.48 12.57 11.79
CA LYS A 146 -1.37 12.76 10.84
C LYS A 146 -0.05 12.61 11.57
N SER A 147 0.87 11.87 10.95
CA SER A 147 2.28 11.87 11.29
C SER A 147 3.08 11.94 10.00
N ASP A 148 3.80 13.03 9.78
CA ASP A 148 4.53 13.34 8.54
C ASP A 148 3.69 13.21 7.26
N SER A 149 3.96 12.17 6.47
CA SER A 149 3.30 11.91 5.18
C SER A 149 2.05 11.04 5.30
N LEU A 150 1.89 10.31 6.41
CA LEU A 150 0.76 9.41 6.61
C LEU A 150 -0.41 10.11 7.28
N TYR A 151 -1.59 9.75 6.82
CA TYR A 151 -2.86 10.19 7.37
C TYR A 151 -3.71 8.96 7.68
N LEU A 152 -4.31 8.96 8.86
CA LEU A 152 -5.34 8.01 9.25
C LEU A 152 -6.62 8.78 9.47
N ALA A 153 -7.78 8.20 9.11
CA ALA A 153 -9.06 8.80 9.45
C ALA A 153 -10.13 7.74 9.77
N MET A 154 -10.94 8.05 10.79
CA MET A 154 -12.09 7.26 11.21
C MET A 154 -13.26 8.16 11.54
N ARG A 155 -14.49 7.65 11.47
CA ARG A 155 -15.69 8.37 11.94
C ARG A 155 -15.60 8.67 13.44
N THR A 156 -16.06 9.86 13.86
CA THR A 156 -15.91 10.33 15.24
C THR A 156 -16.93 9.75 16.21
N ASP A 157 -18.04 9.26 15.72
CA ASP A 157 -19.23 9.01 16.54
C ASP A 157 -18.99 7.98 17.66
N GLU A 158 -17.95 7.14 17.55
CA GLU A 158 -17.55 6.20 18.59
C GLU A 158 -16.03 5.97 18.65
N THR A 159 -15.24 6.77 17.95
CA THR A 159 -13.79 6.58 17.88
C THR A 159 -13.08 7.28 19.03
N ARG A 160 -12.26 6.53 19.76
CA ARG A 160 -11.31 7.07 20.72
C ARG A 160 -9.91 7.08 20.10
N PHE A 161 -9.12 8.06 20.48
CA PHE A 161 -7.74 8.24 20.07
C PHE A 161 -6.85 8.36 21.31
N SER A 162 -5.72 7.66 21.29
CA SER A 162 -4.57 7.94 22.15
C SER A 162 -3.29 7.82 21.34
N TYR A 163 -2.23 8.46 21.85
CA TYR A 163 -0.89 8.35 21.34
C TYR A 163 0.05 8.12 22.51
N GLU A 164 0.66 6.95 22.56
CA GLU A 164 1.54 6.52 23.64
C GLU A 164 2.69 5.69 23.06
N ASP A 165 3.91 5.90 23.53
CA ASP A 165 5.09 5.11 23.16
C ASP A 165 5.30 4.91 21.65
N ASN A 166 5.09 5.95 20.84
CA ASN A 166 5.13 5.93 19.38
C ASN A 166 3.99 5.12 18.71
N HIS A 167 2.96 4.75 19.45
CA HIS A 167 1.79 4.06 18.92
C HIS A 167 0.59 4.99 18.82
N ILE A 168 -0.03 5.03 17.65
CA ILE A 168 -1.33 5.65 17.42
C ILE A 168 -2.40 4.56 17.66
N ILE A 169 -3.19 4.74 18.69
CA ILE A 169 -4.26 3.81 19.05
C ILE A 169 -5.60 4.42 18.68
N LEU A 170 -6.27 3.82 17.71
CA LEU A 170 -7.63 4.16 17.31
C LEU A 170 -8.57 3.04 17.72
N SER A 171 -9.67 3.34 18.37
CA SER A 171 -10.63 2.31 18.75
C SER A 171 -12.06 2.74 18.49
N GLN A 172 -12.89 1.77 18.08
CA GLN A 172 -14.32 1.94 17.85
C GLN A 172 -15.09 0.83 18.53
N LYS A 173 -16.28 1.16 19.06
CA LYS A 173 -17.25 0.16 19.51
C LYS A 173 -18.20 -0.20 18.38
N LEU A 174 -18.46 -1.48 18.22
CA LEU A 174 -19.42 -2.02 17.27
C LEU A 174 -20.47 -2.83 18.03
N CYS A 175 -21.71 -2.80 17.55
CA CYS A 175 -22.80 -3.63 18.05
C CYS A 175 -23.32 -4.52 16.93
N SER A 176 -23.32 -5.84 17.13
CA SER A 176 -23.87 -6.76 16.14
C SER A 176 -25.36 -6.47 15.88
N GLY A 177 -25.72 -6.43 14.60
CA GLY A 177 -27.10 -6.21 14.16
C GLY A 177 -27.54 -4.74 14.02
N LYS A 178 -26.73 -3.76 14.47
CA LYS A 178 -27.03 -2.32 14.31
C LYS A 178 -25.88 -1.56 13.64
N GLU A 179 -24.75 -1.48 14.33
CA GLU A 179 -23.52 -0.87 13.84
C GLU A 179 -22.44 -1.93 13.84
N ASP A 180 -22.52 -2.83 12.88
CA ASP A 180 -21.70 -4.02 12.79
C ASP A 180 -20.45 -3.83 11.93
N ARG A 181 -20.25 -2.64 11.36
CA ARG A 181 -19.19 -2.33 10.40
C ARG A 181 -18.57 -0.96 10.57
N GLY A 182 -17.36 -0.83 10.09
CA GLY A 182 -16.65 0.46 10.09
C GLY A 182 -15.55 0.51 9.04
N VAL A 183 -14.86 1.65 9.00
CA VAL A 183 -13.76 1.89 8.07
C VAL A 183 -12.64 2.71 8.73
N LEU A 184 -11.41 2.29 8.49
CA LEU A 184 -10.20 3.06 8.73
C LEU A 184 -9.62 3.47 7.37
N LEU A 185 -9.52 4.76 7.13
CA LEU A 185 -8.88 5.32 5.93
C LEU A 185 -7.39 5.50 6.19
N ILE A 186 -6.59 5.17 5.19
CA ILE A 186 -5.14 5.31 5.21
C ILE A 186 -4.77 6.14 3.99
N GLY A 187 -4.19 7.31 4.22
CA GLY A 187 -3.75 8.21 3.16
C GLY A 187 -2.25 8.49 3.25
N TYR A 188 -1.61 8.63 2.10
CA TYR A 188 -0.19 8.95 2.01
C TYR A 188 0.03 10.18 1.13
N LYS A 189 0.83 11.14 1.61
CA LYS A 189 1.24 12.32 0.84
C LYS A 189 2.71 12.18 0.47
N GLU A 190 3.00 12.12 -0.82
CA GLU A 190 4.39 12.12 -1.30
C GLU A 190 5.10 13.42 -0.89
N GLY A 191 6.34 13.27 -0.38
CA GLY A 191 7.11 14.39 0.12
C GLY A 191 7.73 15.26 -0.98
N GLN A 192 8.14 14.66 -2.09
CA GLN A 192 8.82 15.34 -3.19
C GLN A 192 8.02 15.24 -4.48
N THR A 193 8.04 16.31 -5.26
CA THR A 193 7.41 16.36 -6.57
C THR A 193 8.40 15.85 -7.62
N LEU A 194 7.95 14.98 -8.51
CA LEU A 194 8.75 14.46 -9.60
C LEU A 194 9.00 15.56 -10.63
N GLN A 195 10.23 15.67 -11.11
CA GLN A 195 10.66 16.68 -12.07
C GLN A 195 11.07 16.04 -13.39
N TYR A 196 10.55 16.55 -14.51
CA TYR A 196 10.87 16.10 -15.85
C TYR A 196 10.88 17.26 -16.84
N GLY A 197 11.88 17.33 -17.72
CA GLY A 197 11.99 18.39 -18.73
C GLY A 197 12.04 19.80 -18.13
N GLY A 198 12.53 19.97 -16.90
CA GLY A 198 12.57 21.25 -16.17
C GLY A 198 11.26 21.68 -15.53
N GLU A 199 10.20 20.87 -15.62
CA GLU A 199 8.93 21.12 -14.96
C GLU A 199 8.69 20.16 -13.77
N SER A 200 7.83 20.59 -12.84
CA SER A 200 7.34 19.77 -11.74
C SER A 200 6.04 19.09 -12.15
N LEU A 201 6.05 17.75 -12.18
CA LEU A 201 4.88 16.96 -12.56
C LEU A 201 3.89 16.86 -11.40
N SER A 202 2.62 17.06 -11.69
CA SER A 202 1.55 16.94 -10.69
C SER A 202 1.07 15.49 -10.55
N PRO A 203 0.80 14.97 -9.34
CA PRO A 203 0.17 13.66 -9.18
C PRO A 203 -1.18 13.61 -9.93
N LEU A 204 -1.45 12.50 -10.61
CA LEU A 204 -2.66 12.34 -11.43
C LEU A 204 -3.96 12.54 -10.62
N TRP A 205 -3.98 12.14 -9.35
CA TRP A 205 -5.15 12.29 -8.49
C TRP A 205 -5.56 13.76 -8.26
N LYS A 206 -4.66 14.71 -8.52
CA LYS A 206 -4.94 16.15 -8.46
C LYS A 206 -5.59 16.69 -9.75
N LYS A 207 -5.67 15.89 -10.81
CA LYS A 207 -6.38 16.29 -12.02
C LYS A 207 -7.82 16.66 -11.67
N ASN A 208 -8.22 17.85 -12.00
CA ASN A 208 -9.56 18.39 -11.68
C ASN A 208 -9.86 18.56 -10.17
N ARG A 209 -8.83 18.56 -9.30
CA ARG A 209 -8.98 18.75 -7.86
C ARG A 209 -7.98 19.79 -7.37
N THR A 210 -8.46 20.76 -6.61
CA THR A 210 -7.64 21.78 -5.95
C THR A 210 -7.36 21.48 -4.48
N GLY A 211 -7.95 20.39 -3.97
CA GLY A 211 -7.96 20.06 -2.56
C GLY A 211 -6.73 19.30 -2.07
N GLU A 212 -6.59 19.26 -0.75
CA GLU A 212 -5.59 18.45 -0.05
C GLU A 212 -6.04 17.00 0.08
N ILE A 213 -5.09 16.13 0.47
CA ILE A 213 -5.34 14.69 0.69
C ILE A 213 -6.49 14.42 1.67
N LYS A 214 -6.66 15.25 2.70
CA LYS A 214 -7.75 15.12 3.69
C LYS A 214 -9.13 15.22 3.07
N GLU A 215 -9.31 16.09 2.07
CA GLU A 215 -10.58 16.26 1.36
C GLU A 215 -10.88 15.05 0.48
N LEU A 216 -9.85 14.50 -0.16
CA LEU A 216 -9.97 13.25 -0.89
C LEU A 216 -10.31 12.09 0.06
N MET A 217 -9.62 11.98 1.21
CA MET A 217 -9.92 10.97 2.22
C MET A 217 -11.37 11.06 2.69
N LYS A 218 -11.85 12.26 2.97
CA LYS A 218 -13.25 12.47 3.35
C LYS A 218 -14.21 11.99 2.26
N SER A 219 -13.97 12.37 1.00
CA SER A 219 -14.79 11.93 -0.14
C SER A 219 -14.82 10.41 -0.27
N VAL A 220 -13.68 9.74 -0.06
CA VAL A 220 -13.58 8.28 -0.03
C VAL A 220 -14.35 7.71 1.16
N GLY A 221 -14.17 8.31 2.33
CA GLY A 221 -14.81 7.86 3.56
C GLY A 221 -16.33 8.00 3.56
N ASP A 222 -16.86 9.04 2.92
CA ASP A 222 -18.31 9.22 2.79
C ASP A 222 -18.95 8.21 1.82
N ARG A 223 -18.15 7.59 0.93
CA ARG A 223 -18.58 6.65 -0.11
C ARG A 223 -17.91 5.28 -0.02
N TRP A 224 -17.28 4.94 1.09
CA TRP A 224 -16.46 3.72 1.19
C TRP A 224 -17.22 2.44 0.88
N GLN A 225 -18.50 2.36 1.25
CA GLN A 225 -19.33 1.18 0.97
C GLN A 225 -19.58 1.02 -0.53
N GLU A 226 -19.95 2.09 -1.21
CA GLU A 226 -20.12 2.11 -2.66
C GLU A 226 -18.82 1.71 -3.38
N LEU A 227 -17.69 2.28 -2.96
CA LEU A 227 -16.37 1.96 -3.52
C LEU A 227 -15.98 0.50 -3.28
N LYS A 228 -16.30 -0.04 -2.10
CA LYS A 228 -16.10 -1.46 -1.81
C LYS A 228 -16.90 -2.34 -2.75
N GLU A 229 -18.19 -2.05 -2.95
CA GLU A 229 -19.06 -2.80 -3.85
C GLU A 229 -18.56 -2.76 -5.30
N GLU A 230 -18.09 -1.60 -5.77
CA GLU A 230 -17.46 -1.46 -7.10
C GLU A 230 -16.19 -2.32 -7.22
N CYS A 231 -15.32 -2.32 -6.20
CA CYS A 231 -14.13 -3.15 -6.14
C CYS A 231 -14.48 -4.65 -6.14
N ASP A 232 -15.42 -5.06 -5.31
CA ASP A 232 -15.86 -6.45 -5.23
C ASP A 232 -16.42 -6.94 -6.57
N LYS A 233 -17.23 -6.12 -7.25
CA LYS A 233 -17.76 -6.42 -8.58
C LYS A 233 -16.66 -6.60 -9.62
N GLN A 234 -15.68 -5.69 -9.63
CA GLN A 234 -14.56 -5.75 -10.56
C GLN A 234 -13.67 -6.96 -10.28
N ASP A 235 -13.35 -7.23 -9.04
CA ASP A 235 -12.56 -8.39 -8.62
C ASP A 235 -13.23 -9.71 -9.02
N CYS A 236 -14.56 -9.83 -8.85
CA CYS A 236 -15.32 -10.99 -9.30
C CYS A 236 -15.22 -11.19 -10.82
N GLN A 237 -15.35 -10.13 -11.61
CA GLN A 237 -15.25 -10.21 -13.07
C GLN A 237 -13.84 -10.63 -13.52
N TRP A 238 -12.80 -10.03 -12.94
CA TRP A 238 -11.42 -10.34 -13.28
C TRP A 238 -11.01 -11.75 -12.84
N SER A 239 -11.43 -12.16 -11.64
CA SER A 239 -11.18 -13.49 -11.13
C SER A 239 -11.82 -14.56 -12.00
N ALA A 240 -13.09 -14.39 -12.37
CA ALA A 240 -13.80 -15.32 -13.28
C ALA A 240 -13.11 -15.43 -14.64
N ARG A 241 -12.71 -14.29 -15.24
CA ARG A 241 -11.98 -14.25 -16.49
C ARG A 241 -10.61 -14.93 -16.38
N ALA A 242 -9.85 -14.65 -15.30
CA ALA A 242 -8.54 -15.26 -15.10
C ALA A 242 -8.64 -16.76 -14.95
N PHE A 243 -9.63 -17.24 -14.21
CA PHE A 243 -9.89 -18.66 -14.06
C PHE A 243 -10.25 -19.34 -15.40
N GLN A 244 -11.06 -18.70 -16.24
CA GLN A 244 -11.38 -19.20 -17.58
C GLN A 244 -10.16 -19.28 -18.50
N VAL A 245 -9.21 -18.35 -18.39
CA VAL A 245 -8.00 -18.32 -19.23
C VAL A 245 -6.99 -19.41 -18.83
N GLY A 246 -6.72 -19.61 -17.55
CA GLY A 246 -5.64 -20.50 -17.11
C GLY A 246 -5.84 -21.10 -15.72
N GLY A 247 -7.07 -21.17 -15.24
CA GLY A 247 -7.41 -21.79 -13.97
C GLY A 247 -6.89 -21.02 -12.76
N GLU A 248 -6.87 -21.69 -11.61
CA GLU A 248 -6.50 -21.12 -10.32
C GLU A 248 -5.08 -20.54 -10.29
N THR A 249 -4.11 -21.26 -10.90
CA THR A 249 -2.72 -20.83 -10.95
C THR A 249 -2.56 -19.51 -11.67
N PHE A 250 -3.21 -19.34 -12.82
CA PHE A 250 -3.15 -18.10 -13.59
C PHE A 250 -3.84 -16.95 -12.84
N ALA A 251 -5.00 -17.20 -12.25
CA ALA A 251 -5.71 -16.21 -11.44
C ALA A 251 -4.85 -15.76 -10.24
N GLY A 252 -4.25 -16.72 -9.53
CA GLY A 252 -3.37 -16.44 -8.40
C GLY A 252 -2.11 -15.65 -8.72
N GLN A 253 -1.67 -15.62 -9.98
CA GLN A 253 -0.56 -14.79 -10.44
C GLN A 253 -1.04 -13.42 -10.95
N MET A 254 -2.08 -13.40 -11.77
CA MET A 254 -2.49 -12.23 -12.52
C MET A 254 -3.17 -11.17 -11.62
N LEU A 255 -4.03 -11.58 -10.68
CA LEU A 255 -4.72 -10.64 -9.81
C LEU A 255 -3.76 -9.87 -8.87
N PRO A 256 -2.80 -10.52 -8.17
CA PRO A 256 -1.79 -9.80 -7.41
C PRO A 256 -0.87 -8.93 -8.27
N SER A 257 -0.61 -9.32 -9.55
CA SER A 257 0.23 -8.53 -10.46
C SER A 257 -0.35 -7.14 -10.74
N TYR A 258 -1.69 -7.01 -10.84
CA TYR A 258 -2.34 -5.71 -10.95
C TYR A 258 -2.04 -4.82 -9.75
N ARG A 259 -2.21 -5.36 -8.54
CA ARG A 259 -1.92 -4.63 -7.31
C ARG A 259 -0.44 -4.24 -7.22
N ASN A 260 0.45 -5.16 -7.57
CA ASN A 260 1.88 -4.88 -7.59
C ASN A 260 2.21 -3.72 -8.54
N PHE A 261 1.61 -3.72 -9.74
CA PHE A 261 1.78 -2.62 -10.68
C PHE A 261 1.32 -1.29 -10.08
N ILE A 262 0.10 -1.22 -9.55
CA ILE A 262 -0.44 0.01 -8.95
C ILE A 262 0.41 0.50 -7.77
N SER A 263 0.90 -0.41 -6.92
CA SER A 263 1.67 -0.04 -5.73
C SER A 263 3.09 0.40 -6.02
N SER A 264 3.67 -0.06 -7.14
CA SER A 264 5.06 0.25 -7.53
C SER A 264 5.19 1.39 -8.54
N HIS A 265 4.07 1.93 -9.04
CA HIS A 265 4.10 2.97 -10.07
C HIS A 265 3.35 4.24 -9.62
N ARG A 266 3.83 5.36 -10.12
CA ARG A 266 3.24 6.69 -9.93
C ARG A 266 2.68 7.21 -11.24
N PHE A 267 1.43 7.66 -11.20
CA PHE A 267 0.81 8.36 -12.32
C PHE A 267 0.85 9.86 -12.08
N VAL A 268 1.41 10.57 -13.03
CA VAL A 268 1.63 12.02 -12.95
C VAL A 268 1.20 12.73 -14.23
N LEU A 269 0.99 14.03 -14.13
CA LEU A 269 0.58 14.92 -15.21
C LEU A 269 1.66 15.95 -15.50
N SER A 270 1.96 16.13 -16.78
CA SER A 270 2.71 17.28 -17.26
C SER A 270 1.86 18.56 -17.30
N SER A 271 2.48 19.71 -17.50
CA SER A 271 1.79 20.99 -17.74
C SER A 271 0.87 20.96 -18.97
N GLU A 272 1.17 20.11 -19.96
CA GLU A 272 0.34 19.87 -21.15
C GLU A 272 -0.79 18.84 -20.94
N ASN A 273 -1.02 18.39 -19.69
CA ASN A 273 -1.98 17.33 -19.37
C ASN A 273 -1.66 15.94 -19.96
N LYS A 274 -0.42 15.68 -20.36
CA LYS A 274 0.02 14.33 -20.68
C LYS A 274 0.14 13.51 -19.39
N ILE A 275 -0.30 12.26 -19.44
CA ILE A 275 -0.20 11.33 -18.32
C ILE A 275 1.06 10.48 -18.52
N PHE A 276 1.96 10.55 -17.57
CA PHE A 276 3.13 9.69 -17.48
C PHE A 276 2.98 8.71 -16.32
N CYS A 277 3.62 7.55 -16.45
CA CYS A 277 3.69 6.52 -15.43
C CYS A 277 5.16 6.17 -15.16
N PHE A 278 5.56 6.18 -13.90
CA PHE A 278 6.94 5.88 -13.51
C PHE A 278 6.96 4.88 -12.35
N GLY A 279 7.85 3.89 -12.46
CA GLY A 279 8.22 3.05 -11.34
C GLY A 279 9.23 3.73 -10.41
N ASP A 280 9.87 2.96 -9.55
CA ASP A 280 10.89 3.47 -8.61
C ASP A 280 12.17 3.91 -9.33
N THR A 281 12.60 3.16 -10.36
CA THR A 281 13.63 3.58 -11.29
C THR A 281 12.93 4.24 -12.47
N LEU A 282 13.16 5.56 -12.65
CA LEU A 282 12.35 6.37 -13.55
C LEU A 282 12.59 6.02 -15.02
N GLY A 283 11.51 5.74 -15.74
CA GLY A 283 11.52 5.44 -17.16
C GLY A 283 12.37 4.20 -17.51
N ASN A 284 12.26 3.16 -16.74
CA ASN A 284 12.97 1.92 -16.96
C ASN A 284 12.26 1.07 -18.01
N ILE A 285 12.93 0.83 -19.14
CA ILE A 285 12.38 0.04 -20.24
C ILE A 285 12.06 -1.42 -19.83
N ARG A 286 12.82 -1.96 -18.89
CA ARG A 286 12.58 -3.31 -18.35
C ARG A 286 11.26 -3.38 -17.57
N GLU A 287 10.94 -2.37 -16.77
CA GLU A 287 9.67 -2.30 -16.05
C GLU A 287 8.48 -2.27 -17.00
N ALA A 288 8.60 -1.50 -18.09
CA ALA A 288 7.57 -1.48 -19.13
C ALA A 288 7.39 -2.89 -19.77
N TYR A 289 8.48 -3.58 -20.06
CA TYR A 289 8.45 -4.93 -20.61
C TYR A 289 7.86 -5.95 -19.62
N GLU A 290 8.26 -5.94 -18.36
CA GLU A 290 7.78 -6.86 -17.33
C GLU A 290 6.30 -6.63 -17.00
N SER A 291 5.82 -5.40 -17.12
CA SER A 291 4.41 -5.03 -16.90
C SER A 291 3.49 -5.35 -18.06
N PHE A 292 4.04 -5.65 -19.25
CA PHE A 292 3.27 -5.77 -20.49
C PHE A 292 2.15 -6.80 -20.40
N SER A 293 2.42 -8.01 -19.93
CA SER A 293 1.43 -9.09 -19.82
C SER A 293 0.28 -8.74 -18.87
N THR A 294 0.60 -8.10 -17.74
CA THR A 294 -0.37 -7.62 -16.77
C THR A 294 -1.25 -6.54 -17.39
N LEU A 295 -0.65 -5.51 -17.97
CA LEU A 295 -1.41 -4.40 -18.56
C LEU A 295 -2.26 -4.84 -19.76
N LEU A 296 -1.77 -5.77 -20.58
CA LEU A 296 -2.54 -6.35 -21.67
C LEU A 296 -3.75 -7.14 -21.14
N TYR A 297 -3.56 -7.97 -20.12
CA TYR A 297 -4.64 -8.75 -19.51
C TYR A 297 -5.76 -7.86 -18.98
N PHE A 298 -5.40 -6.77 -18.27
CA PHE A 298 -6.36 -5.82 -17.71
C PHE A 298 -6.84 -4.76 -18.71
N ASN A 299 -6.47 -4.92 -20.00
CA ASN A 299 -6.82 -3.99 -21.09
C ASN A 299 -6.36 -2.54 -20.82
N ARG A 300 -5.15 -2.39 -20.26
CA ARG A 300 -4.55 -1.09 -19.91
C ARG A 300 -3.36 -0.73 -20.80
N ILE A 301 -3.59 -0.80 -22.12
CA ILE A 301 -2.59 -0.37 -23.12
C ILE A 301 -2.29 1.12 -23.00
N ASP A 302 -3.24 1.92 -22.55
CA ASP A 302 -3.06 3.33 -22.23
C ASP A 302 -2.02 3.56 -21.12
N TRP A 303 -1.97 2.71 -20.11
CA TRP A 303 -0.93 2.77 -19.07
C TRP A 303 0.44 2.35 -19.58
N MET A 304 0.47 1.35 -20.47
CA MET A 304 1.71 0.96 -21.16
C MET A 304 2.27 2.13 -21.97
N LYS A 305 1.41 2.85 -22.67
CA LYS A 305 1.81 4.05 -23.39
C LYS A 305 2.38 5.10 -22.43
N SER A 306 1.71 5.34 -21.29
CA SER A 306 2.18 6.29 -20.28
C SER A 306 3.55 5.91 -19.66
N LEU A 307 3.93 4.62 -19.65
CA LEU A 307 5.25 4.15 -19.25
C LEU A 307 6.32 4.42 -20.33
N LEU A 308 5.94 4.26 -21.60
CA LEU A 308 6.89 4.34 -22.73
C LEU A 308 7.09 5.77 -23.24
N ASP A 309 6.05 6.60 -23.23
CA ASP A 309 6.12 7.97 -23.75
C ASP A 309 7.31 8.78 -23.19
N PRO A 310 7.58 8.83 -21.87
CA PRO A 310 8.71 9.59 -21.36
C PRO A 310 10.07 9.04 -21.79
N ILE A 311 10.18 7.75 -22.06
CA ILE A 311 11.40 7.11 -22.56
C ILE A 311 11.64 7.54 -24.02
N PHE A 312 10.59 7.53 -24.84
CA PHE A 312 10.70 7.94 -26.24
C PHE A 312 10.96 9.43 -26.37
N GLU A 313 10.28 10.29 -25.60
CA GLU A 313 10.52 11.72 -25.56
C GLU A 313 11.97 12.03 -25.17
N TYR A 314 12.51 11.32 -24.16
CA TYR A 314 13.93 11.45 -23.79
C TYR A 314 14.89 11.07 -24.93
N CYS A 315 14.54 10.04 -25.72
CA CYS A 315 15.36 9.65 -26.88
C CYS A 315 15.30 10.67 -28.04
N GLU A 316 14.16 11.32 -28.22
CA GLU A 316 13.95 12.30 -29.30
C GLU A 316 14.61 13.66 -29.02
N ASP A 317 14.77 14.03 -27.76
CA ASP A 317 15.24 15.35 -27.30
C ASP A 317 16.77 15.55 -27.42
N ASN A 318 17.45 14.86 -28.34
CA ASN A 318 18.89 14.93 -28.58
C ASN A 318 19.82 14.67 -27.38
N HIS A 319 19.28 14.29 -26.25
CA HIS A 319 20.04 13.88 -25.06
C HIS A 319 20.60 12.46 -25.21
N TRP A 320 19.98 11.67 -26.11
CA TRP A 320 20.33 10.26 -26.32
C TRP A 320 20.87 10.03 -27.74
N VAL A 321 22.14 9.67 -27.84
CA VAL A 321 22.84 9.50 -29.14
C VAL A 321 22.95 8.03 -29.57
N LYS A 322 22.55 7.09 -28.71
CA LYS A 322 22.60 5.65 -29.00
C LYS A 322 21.39 5.21 -29.83
N ARG A 323 21.54 4.08 -30.56
CA ARG A 323 20.49 3.53 -31.44
C ARG A 323 19.47 2.64 -30.70
N TYR A 324 19.65 2.46 -29.42
CA TYR A 324 18.76 1.68 -28.54
C TYR A 324 18.30 2.56 -27.37
N PRO A 325 17.16 2.28 -26.75
CA PRO A 325 16.67 3.09 -25.65
C PRO A 325 17.57 3.00 -24.41
N PRO A 326 17.57 4.02 -23.55
CA PRO A 326 18.31 3.98 -22.30
C PRO A 326 17.73 2.91 -21.35
N TYR A 327 18.54 2.42 -20.43
CA TYR A 327 18.07 1.52 -19.39
C TYR A 327 17.09 2.22 -18.45
N ASP A 328 17.38 3.47 -18.07
CA ASP A 328 16.54 4.37 -17.30
C ASP A 328 16.77 5.81 -17.78
N ILE A 329 15.90 6.73 -17.38
CA ILE A 329 16.03 8.16 -17.68
C ILE A 329 16.23 9.02 -16.45
N GLY A 330 16.39 8.43 -15.29
CA GLY A 330 16.66 9.13 -14.04
C GLY A 330 16.39 8.31 -12.78
N LEU A 331 16.63 8.96 -11.66
CA LEU A 331 16.32 8.43 -10.32
C LEU A 331 15.39 9.41 -9.61
N TYR A 332 14.37 8.88 -8.95
CA TYR A 332 13.44 9.71 -8.18
C TYR A 332 14.17 10.69 -7.24
N PRO A 333 13.81 11.97 -7.22
CA PRO A 333 12.64 12.59 -7.87
C PRO A 333 12.95 13.28 -9.21
N ILE A 334 14.12 13.11 -9.83
CA ILE A 334 14.57 13.89 -11.00
C ILE A 334 14.78 12.98 -12.21
N ILE A 335 14.07 13.31 -13.29
CA ILE A 335 14.25 12.68 -14.61
C ILE A 335 15.10 13.62 -15.45
N ASN A 336 16.37 13.29 -15.65
CA ASN A 336 17.28 14.14 -16.44
C ASN A 336 18.36 13.38 -17.21
N LYS A 337 18.79 12.21 -16.74
CA LYS A 337 19.84 11.41 -17.38
C LYS A 337 19.83 9.97 -16.87
N GLN A 338 20.31 9.08 -17.70
CA GLN A 338 20.53 7.69 -17.30
C GLN A 338 21.48 7.61 -16.10
N VAL A 339 21.08 6.83 -15.09
CA VAL A 339 21.84 6.63 -13.84
C VAL A 339 22.59 5.31 -13.88
N LYS A 340 21.97 4.23 -14.36
CA LYS A 340 22.65 2.97 -14.57
C LYS A 340 23.47 3.04 -15.85
N LEU A 341 24.77 2.86 -15.72
CA LEU A 341 25.65 2.71 -16.86
C LEU A 341 25.34 1.36 -17.52
N ASP A 342 25.26 1.37 -18.87
CA ASP A 342 25.22 0.13 -19.63
C ASP A 342 26.58 -0.58 -19.46
N ASP A 343 26.58 -1.79 -18.94
CA ASP A 343 27.73 -2.67 -18.94
C ASP A 343 28.01 -3.21 -20.36
#